data_0f618b252b69720c3446a60fa9478de3
#
_entry.id   0f618b252b69720c3446a60fa9478de3
#
_cell.length_a   1.000
_cell.length_b   1.000
_cell.length_c   1.000
_cell.angle_alpha   90.00
_cell.angle_beta   90.00
_cell.angle_gamma   90.00
#
_symmetry.space_group_name_H-M   'P 1'
#
loop_
_entity.id
_entity.type
_entity.pdbx_description
1 polymer ?
#
loop_
_entity_poly.entity_id
_entity_poly.type
_entity_poly.pdbx_seq_one_letter_code
_entity_poly.pdbx_strand_id
1 'polypeptide(L)'
;MFRPQIGQNVEVYLDDMLVKSLDEGKHLDDLQETFNTLKRYNMKLNPSKCAFGVASGKFLGFMVSHKGIEANPEKIKAILDIKPSQNVKEVQFFTRRVVALNRFVSKATDKCLPFFRVLKKAFEWTSARKPFRT
;
A
#
# COMPACT_ATOMS: atom_id res chain seq x y z
N MET A 1 -21.03 -5.01 12.31
CA MET A 1 -20.87 -3.71 12.99
C MET A 1 -21.11 -2.57 12.04
N PHE A 2 -20.30 -2.33 11.02
CA PHE A 2 -20.47 -1.22 10.05
C PHE A 2 -21.21 -1.58 8.75
N ARG A 3 -21.99 -2.65 8.71
CA ARG A 3 -22.66 -3.13 7.47
C ARG A 3 -23.40 -2.04 6.67
N PRO A 4 -24.18 -1.13 7.29
CA PRO A 4 -24.88 -0.09 6.53
C PRO A 4 -23.95 0.99 5.97
N GLN A 5 -22.79 1.17 6.56
CA GLN A 5 -21.85 2.26 6.25
C GLN A 5 -20.70 1.84 5.34
N ILE A 6 -20.37 0.51 5.32
CA ILE A 6 -19.30 -0.03 4.47
C ILE A 6 -19.65 0.17 2.99
N GLY A 7 -18.70 0.71 2.25
CA GLY A 7 -18.84 1.05 0.84
C GLY A 7 -19.49 2.40 0.58
N GLN A 8 -20.04 3.06 1.60
CA GLN A 8 -20.56 4.43 1.53
C GLN A 8 -19.55 5.42 2.10
N ASN A 9 -19.51 5.54 3.41
CA ASN A 9 -18.67 6.50 4.14
C ASN A 9 -17.59 5.84 5.00
N VAL A 10 -17.62 4.52 5.20
CA VAL A 10 -16.67 3.78 6.02
C VAL A 10 -16.08 2.61 5.25
N GLU A 11 -14.77 2.48 5.27
CA GLU A 11 -14.04 1.30 4.82
C GLU A 11 -13.29 0.71 6.01
N VAL A 12 -13.37 -0.60 6.18
CA VAL A 12 -12.72 -1.31 7.29
C VAL A 12 -11.92 -2.49 6.76
N TYR A 13 -10.70 -2.61 7.24
CA TYR A 13 -9.86 -3.77 6.98
C TYR A 13 -9.10 -4.15 8.25
N LEU A 14 -9.45 -5.29 8.85
CA LEU A 14 -8.92 -5.75 10.14
C LEU A 14 -9.07 -4.65 11.20
N ASP A 15 -7.94 -4.13 11.70
CA ASP A 15 -7.90 -3.09 12.73
C ASP A 15 -7.90 -1.66 12.17
N ASP A 16 -7.77 -1.52 10.84
CA ASP A 16 -7.70 -0.22 10.18
C ASP A 16 -9.08 0.22 9.69
N MET A 17 -9.40 1.48 9.90
CA MET A 17 -10.67 2.08 9.49
C MET A 17 -10.44 3.43 8.82
N LEU A 18 -11.09 3.63 7.69
CA LEU A 18 -11.12 4.89 6.95
C LEU A 18 -12.55 5.42 6.92
N VAL A 19 -12.72 6.65 7.37
CA VAL A 19 -13.97 7.40 7.20
C VAL A 19 -13.76 8.43 6.11
N LYS A 20 -14.57 8.36 5.05
CA LYS A 20 -14.53 9.24 3.89
C LYS A 20 -15.90 9.88 3.67
N SER A 21 -15.93 11.08 3.17
CA SER A 21 -17.16 11.77 2.82
C SER A 21 -17.02 12.44 1.46
N LEU A 22 -18.06 12.40 0.66
CA LEU A 22 -18.09 13.05 -0.65
C LEU A 22 -18.22 14.58 -0.53
N ASP A 23 -18.85 15.02 0.54
CA ASP A 23 -19.11 16.41 0.83
C ASP A 23 -18.48 16.78 2.17
N GLU A 24 -17.65 17.81 2.19
CA GLU A 24 -17.01 18.30 3.41
C GLU A 24 -18.02 18.65 4.50
N GLY A 25 -19.17 19.23 4.12
CA GLY A 25 -20.23 19.59 5.05
C GLY A 25 -20.87 18.39 5.75
N LYS A 26 -20.84 17.21 5.14
CA LYS A 26 -21.38 15.97 5.71
C LYS A 26 -20.35 15.16 6.51
N HIS A 27 -19.08 15.54 6.43
CA HIS A 27 -18.02 14.76 7.06
C HIS A 27 -18.17 14.64 8.58
N LEU A 28 -18.61 15.70 9.24
CA LEU A 28 -18.88 15.67 10.67
C LEU A 28 -20.04 14.74 11.03
N ASP A 29 -21.08 14.70 10.22
CA ASP A 29 -22.22 13.80 10.42
C ASP A 29 -21.80 12.34 10.24
N ASP A 30 -21.03 12.05 9.20
CA ASP A 30 -20.49 10.71 8.92
C ASP A 30 -19.54 10.23 10.05
N LEU A 31 -18.72 11.14 10.58
CA LEU A 31 -17.89 10.86 11.76
C LEU A 31 -18.73 10.59 13.01
N GLN A 32 -19.77 11.41 13.24
CA GLN A 32 -20.65 11.24 14.40
C GLN A 32 -21.36 9.87 14.35
N GLU A 33 -21.85 9.48 13.18
CA GLU A 33 -22.47 8.17 12.96
C GLU A 33 -21.48 7.03 13.23
N THR A 34 -20.24 7.18 12.75
CA THR A 34 -19.15 6.22 12.99
C THR A 34 -18.84 6.09 14.48
N PHE A 35 -18.72 7.21 15.19
CA PHE A 35 -18.46 7.21 16.64
C PHE A 35 -19.62 6.63 17.44
N ASN A 36 -20.84 6.87 17.05
CA ASN A 36 -22.02 6.25 17.66
C ASN A 36 -22.01 4.73 17.51
N THR A 37 -21.61 4.25 16.34
CA THR A 37 -21.44 2.82 16.07
C THR A 37 -20.34 2.24 16.94
N LEU A 38 -19.17 2.86 17.02
CA LEU A 38 -18.06 2.41 17.87
C LEU A 38 -18.49 2.34 19.35
N LYS A 39 -19.19 3.37 19.83
CA LYS A 39 -19.69 3.43 21.20
C LYS A 39 -20.71 2.32 21.49
N ARG A 40 -21.61 2.03 20.55
CA ARG A 40 -22.60 0.95 20.66
C ARG A 40 -21.93 -0.42 20.88
N TYR A 41 -20.79 -0.65 20.22
CA TYR A 41 -20.04 -1.91 20.33
C TYR A 41 -18.89 -1.88 21.32
N ASN A 42 -18.84 -0.86 22.20
CA ASN A 42 -17.79 -0.67 23.22
C ASN A 42 -16.36 -0.70 22.65
N MET A 43 -16.17 -0.23 21.42
CA MET A 43 -14.86 -0.15 20.80
C MET A 43 -14.18 1.18 21.16
N LYS A 44 -12.88 1.08 21.42
CA LYS A 44 -12.04 2.24 21.73
C LYS A 44 -11.04 2.48 20.61
N LEU A 45 -10.83 3.74 20.27
CA LEU A 45 -9.79 4.17 19.34
C LEU A 45 -8.53 4.57 20.12
N ASN A 46 -7.38 4.37 19.48
CA ASN A 46 -6.12 4.91 20.01
C ASN A 46 -5.87 6.29 19.37
N PRO A 47 -6.01 7.40 20.10
CA PRO A 47 -5.89 8.74 19.53
C PRO A 47 -4.52 9.01 18.89
N SER A 48 -3.46 8.39 19.40
CA SER A 48 -2.11 8.58 18.87
C SER A 48 -1.91 7.99 17.46
N LYS A 49 -2.80 7.07 17.03
CA LYS A 49 -2.79 6.43 15.73
C LYS A 49 -3.89 6.95 14.80
N CYS A 50 -4.73 7.85 15.27
CA CYS A 50 -5.81 8.43 14.50
C CYS A 50 -5.40 9.77 13.89
N ALA A 51 -5.82 10.02 12.64
CA ALA A 51 -5.73 11.31 12.00
C ALA A 51 -7.14 11.77 11.60
N PHE A 52 -7.50 12.98 11.95
CA PHE A 52 -8.81 13.57 11.71
C PHE A 52 -8.69 14.85 10.90
N GLY A 53 -9.71 15.14 10.07
CA GLY A 53 -9.78 16.39 9.31
C GLY A 53 -8.62 16.57 8.32
N VAL A 54 -8.11 15.50 7.76
CA VAL A 54 -7.02 15.52 6.78
C VAL A 54 -7.55 15.37 5.36
N ALA A 55 -6.94 16.06 4.40
CA ALA A 55 -7.30 15.96 2.99
C ALA A 55 -6.86 14.61 2.37
N SER A 56 -5.90 13.96 2.96
CA SER A 56 -5.43 12.64 2.56
C SER A 56 -4.94 11.84 3.77
N GLY A 57 -5.04 10.53 3.70
CA GLY A 57 -4.61 9.65 4.77
C GLY A 57 -4.02 8.33 4.25
N LYS A 58 -3.20 7.71 5.09
CA LYS A 58 -2.63 6.38 4.81
C LYS A 58 -3.67 5.31 5.15
N PHE A 59 -3.96 4.43 4.19
CA PHE A 59 -4.83 3.27 4.39
C PHE A 59 -4.30 2.08 3.58
N LEU A 60 -4.08 0.95 4.23
CA LEU A 60 -3.52 -0.27 3.62
C LEU A 60 -2.20 -0.05 2.85
N GLY A 61 -1.37 0.87 3.32
CA GLY A 61 -0.10 1.20 2.68
C GLY A 61 -0.20 2.10 1.45
N PHE A 62 -1.41 2.61 1.15
CA PHE A 62 -1.66 3.59 0.09
C PHE A 62 -2.01 4.95 0.69
N MET A 63 -1.87 5.99 -0.09
CA MET A 63 -2.45 7.29 0.22
C MET A 63 -3.84 7.38 -0.42
N VAL A 64 -4.83 7.71 0.38
CA VAL A 64 -6.21 7.95 -0.09
C VAL A 64 -6.49 9.43 0.01
N SER A 65 -6.88 10.04 -1.10
CA SER A 65 -7.20 11.46 -1.22
C SER A 65 -8.47 11.66 -2.02
N HIS A 66 -8.89 12.91 -2.19
CA HIS A 66 -10.00 13.28 -3.09
C HIS A 66 -9.78 12.79 -4.53
N LYS A 67 -8.52 12.72 -4.99
CA LYS A 67 -8.16 12.24 -6.34
C LYS A 67 -8.21 10.71 -6.46
N GLY A 68 -8.42 10.00 -5.37
CA GLY A 68 -8.45 8.55 -5.31
C GLY A 68 -7.28 7.95 -4.55
N ILE A 69 -6.79 6.81 -5.02
CA ILE A 69 -5.69 6.06 -4.40
C ILE A 69 -4.38 6.44 -5.06
N GLU A 70 -3.41 6.86 -4.26
CA GLU A 70 -2.08 7.26 -4.70
C GLU A 70 -1.01 6.39 -4.02
N ALA A 71 0.17 6.30 -4.64
CA ALA A 71 1.31 5.62 -4.03
C ALA A 71 1.78 6.37 -2.78
N ASN A 72 2.17 5.62 -1.75
CA ASN A 72 2.76 6.21 -0.55
C ASN A 72 4.11 6.86 -0.91
N PRO A 73 4.30 8.18 -0.68
CA PRO A 73 5.54 8.89 -0.98
C PRO A 73 6.78 8.29 -0.32
N GLU A 74 6.65 7.74 0.88
CA GLU A 74 7.74 7.07 1.59
C GLU A 74 8.22 5.82 0.85
N LYS A 75 7.30 5.05 0.25
CA LYS A 75 7.64 3.88 -0.55
C LYS A 75 8.30 4.27 -1.86
N ILE A 76 7.87 5.36 -2.49
CA ILE A 76 8.49 5.91 -3.70
C ILE A 76 9.90 6.38 -3.38
N LYS A 77 10.07 7.16 -2.32
CA LYS A 77 11.38 7.64 -1.86
C LYS A 77 12.32 6.48 -1.56
N ALA A 78 11.85 5.46 -0.86
CA ALA A 78 12.63 4.26 -0.55
C ALA A 78 13.14 3.53 -1.81
N ILE A 79 12.46 3.64 -2.95
CA ILE A 79 12.92 3.10 -4.23
C ILE A 79 13.93 4.03 -4.89
N LEU A 80 13.68 5.34 -4.89
CA LEU A 80 14.56 6.33 -5.48
C LEU A 80 15.93 6.39 -4.78
N ASP A 81 15.97 6.13 -3.48
CA ASP A 81 17.19 6.11 -2.68
C ASP A 81 18.01 4.81 -2.83
N ILE A 82 17.50 3.80 -3.56
CA ILE A 82 18.23 2.55 -3.81
C ILE A 82 19.38 2.83 -4.79
N LYS A 83 20.59 2.49 -4.37
CA LYS A 83 21.76 2.52 -5.25
C LYS A 83 21.63 1.49 -6.38
N PRO A 84 22.30 1.70 -7.53
CA PRO A 84 22.32 0.71 -8.61
C PRO A 84 22.71 -0.67 -8.09
N SER A 85 21.91 -1.67 -8.45
CA SER A 85 22.11 -3.06 -7.97
C SER A 85 23.38 -3.67 -8.52
N GLN A 86 24.18 -4.25 -7.66
CA GLN A 86 25.46 -4.90 -8.00
C GLN A 86 25.38 -6.42 -7.98
N ASN A 87 24.36 -6.98 -7.35
CA ASN A 87 24.17 -8.43 -7.22
C ASN A 87 22.71 -8.83 -7.38
N VAL A 88 22.48 -10.14 -7.56
CA VAL A 88 21.15 -10.71 -7.79
C VAL A 88 20.18 -10.44 -6.63
N LYS A 89 20.66 -10.48 -5.39
CA LYS A 89 19.83 -10.23 -4.21
C LYS A 89 19.30 -8.79 -4.19
N GLU A 90 20.15 -7.84 -4.57
CA GLU A 90 19.75 -6.43 -4.67
C GLU A 90 18.76 -6.21 -5.80
N VAL A 91 18.92 -6.88 -6.95
CA VAL A 91 17.95 -6.86 -8.05
C VAL A 91 16.61 -7.43 -7.59
N GLN A 92 16.60 -8.54 -6.86
CA GLN A 92 15.38 -9.13 -6.28
C GLN A 92 14.69 -8.16 -5.31
N PHE A 93 15.46 -7.52 -4.44
CA PHE A 93 14.97 -6.56 -3.49
C PHE A 93 14.35 -5.33 -4.17
N PHE A 94 15.03 -4.77 -5.15
CA PHE A 94 14.54 -3.66 -5.96
C PHE A 94 13.26 -4.04 -6.72
N THR A 95 13.28 -5.18 -7.40
CA THR A 95 12.15 -5.67 -8.20
C THR A 95 10.89 -5.87 -7.34
N ARG A 96 11.02 -6.44 -6.13
CA ARG A 96 9.88 -6.59 -5.20
C ARG A 96 9.25 -5.24 -4.85
N ARG A 97 10.07 -4.22 -4.60
CA ARG A 97 9.56 -2.89 -4.26
C ARG A 97 8.86 -2.21 -5.43
N VAL A 98 9.42 -2.35 -6.64
CA VAL A 98 8.81 -1.80 -7.86
C VAL A 98 7.50 -2.52 -8.19
N VAL A 99 7.47 -3.85 -8.08
CA VAL A 99 6.26 -4.65 -8.34
C VAL A 99 5.14 -4.30 -7.34
N ALA A 100 5.47 -4.02 -6.09
CA ALA A 100 4.49 -3.56 -5.09
C ALA A 100 3.82 -2.23 -5.48
N LEU A 101 4.44 -1.43 -6.34
CA LEU A 101 3.92 -0.17 -6.87
C LEU A 101 3.45 -0.27 -8.33
N ASN A 102 3.33 -1.46 -8.90
CA ASN A 102 3.01 -1.66 -10.32
C ASN A 102 1.70 -0.99 -10.75
N ARG A 103 0.73 -0.89 -9.82
CA ARG A 103 -0.55 -0.20 -10.03
C ARG A 103 -0.38 1.27 -10.44
N PHE A 104 0.69 1.92 -9.97
CA PHE A 104 0.97 3.34 -10.20
C PHE A 104 1.99 3.59 -11.30
N VAL A 105 2.61 2.54 -11.82
CA VAL A 105 3.64 2.63 -12.87
C VAL A 105 3.04 2.21 -14.21
N SER A 106 2.95 3.15 -15.15
CA SER A 106 2.52 2.83 -16.50
C SER A 106 3.52 1.87 -17.17
N LYS A 107 2.99 0.85 -17.87
CA LYS A 107 3.80 -0.17 -18.55
C LYS A 107 4.84 -0.83 -17.62
N ALA A 108 4.44 -1.11 -16.37
CA ALA A 108 5.33 -1.68 -15.36
C ALA A 108 6.01 -2.98 -15.83
N THR A 109 5.27 -3.85 -16.53
CA THR A 109 5.81 -5.10 -17.05
C THR A 109 6.95 -4.86 -18.03
N ASP A 110 6.78 -3.95 -18.97
CA ASP A 110 7.81 -3.62 -19.98
C ASP A 110 9.05 -3.02 -19.32
N LYS A 111 8.86 -2.11 -18.37
CA LYS A 111 9.94 -1.45 -17.63
C LYS A 111 10.70 -2.40 -16.72
N CYS A 112 10.03 -3.39 -16.16
CA CYS A 112 10.64 -4.38 -15.28
C CYS A 112 11.26 -5.58 -16.05
N LEU A 113 10.96 -5.73 -17.32
CA LEU A 113 11.44 -6.86 -18.13
C LEU A 113 12.97 -7.08 -18.10
N PRO A 114 13.82 -6.03 -18.15
CA PRO A 114 15.28 -6.20 -18.04
C PRO A 114 15.68 -6.85 -16.70
N PHE A 115 15.03 -6.47 -15.61
CA PHE A 115 15.30 -7.05 -14.27
C PHE A 115 14.87 -8.50 -14.18
N PHE A 116 13.71 -8.85 -14.72
CA PHE A 116 13.24 -10.24 -14.77
C PHE A 116 14.17 -11.14 -15.60
N ARG A 117 14.72 -10.63 -16.71
CA ARG A 117 15.71 -11.36 -17.52
C ARG A 117 16.99 -11.65 -16.73
N VAL A 118 17.48 -10.70 -15.94
CA VAL A 118 18.64 -10.90 -15.07
C VAL A 118 18.37 -11.97 -14.02
N LEU A 119 17.19 -11.92 -13.38
CA LEU A 119 16.79 -12.91 -12.38
C LEU A 119 16.66 -14.31 -12.96
N LYS A 120 16.11 -14.44 -14.16
CA LYS A 120 15.97 -15.71 -14.87
C LYS A 120 17.36 -16.32 -15.19
N LYS A 121 18.27 -15.54 -15.76
CA LYS A 121 19.65 -16.00 -16.03
C LYS A 121 20.39 -16.43 -14.78
N ALA A 122 20.23 -15.68 -13.68
CA ALA A 122 20.84 -16.03 -12.41
C ALA A 122 20.27 -17.34 -11.85
N PHE A 123 18.98 -17.59 -12.03
CA PHE A 123 18.35 -18.84 -11.63
C PHE A 123 18.84 -20.02 -12.46
N GLU A 124 18.90 -19.87 -13.78
CA GLU A 124 19.43 -20.91 -14.69
C GLU A 124 20.89 -21.25 -14.35
N TRP A 125 21.70 -20.22 -14.11
CA TRP A 125 23.10 -20.42 -13.73
C TRP A 125 23.29 -21.12 -12.38
N THR A 126 22.47 -20.81 -11.40
CA THR A 126 22.48 -21.46 -10.08
C THR A 126 22.06 -22.92 -10.16
N SER A 127 21.07 -23.23 -11.00
CA SER A 127 20.62 -24.62 -11.22
C SER A 127 21.68 -25.47 -11.94
N ALA A 128 22.37 -24.88 -12.91
CA ALA A 128 23.47 -25.54 -13.60
C ALA A 128 24.67 -25.82 -12.71
N ARG A 129 24.90 -25.01 -11.68
CA ARG A 129 26.00 -25.18 -10.72
C ARG A 129 25.77 -26.29 -9.66
N LYS A 130 24.49 -26.59 -9.37
CA LYS A 130 24.15 -27.58 -8.33
C LYS A 130 24.76 -28.97 -8.56
N PRO A 131 24.86 -29.52 -9.80
CA PRO A 131 25.46 -30.84 -10.03
C PRO A 131 26.93 -30.89 -9.76
N PHE A 132 27.66 -29.80 -9.73
CA PHE A 132 29.11 -29.75 -9.53
C PHE A 132 29.56 -29.50 -8.08
N ARG A 133 28.63 -29.45 -7.14
CA ARG A 133 28.86 -29.16 -5.73
C ARG A 133 28.65 -30.37 -4.79
N THR A 134 28.47 -31.53 -5.35
CA THR A 134 28.44 -32.77 -4.56
C THR A 134 29.81 -33.34 -4.33
#